data_7c66ef75cd02547fa7011d6135b9153f
#
_entry.id   7c66ef75cd02547fa7011d6135b9153f
#
_cell.length_a   1.000
_cell.length_b   1.000
_cell.length_c   1.000
_cell.angle_alpha   90.00
_cell.angle_beta   90.00
_cell.angle_gamma   90.00
#
_symmetry.space_group_name_H-M   'P 1'
#
loop_
_entity.id
_entity.type
_entity.pdbx_description
1 polymer ?
#
loop_
_entity_poly.entity_id
_entity_poly.type
_entity_poly.pdbx_seq_one_letter_code
_entity_poly.pdbx_strand_id
1 'polypeptide(L)'
;EMLEYIEDQKAFLTALSFEIKEMLKMRLYHSDYEWNVMERLMEDIPDLHFDNRKESLVTELSKSRLCVSSYNSTPMLEAMSANFPTIAFWNYDHSELNDSAIPYFEELVNVGIFHRNPLSAAKIVNEIYQDPMSWWLLPEIQKARIRFCHQFARTSPTWLSEWKDELFRIAGK
;
A
#
# COMPACT_ATOMS: atom_id res chain seq x y z
N GLU A 1 -6.05 -15.49 11.03
CA GLU A 1 -6.01 -14.15 10.43
C GLU A 1 -4.67 -13.45 10.69
N MET A 2 -4.32 -13.00 11.94
CA MET A 2 -3.05 -12.30 12.20
C MET A 2 -1.81 -13.15 11.94
N LEU A 3 -1.81 -14.44 12.27
CA LEU A 3 -0.69 -15.32 11.95
C LEU A 3 -0.49 -15.48 10.44
N GLU A 4 -1.56 -15.62 9.69
CA GLU A 4 -1.50 -15.69 8.21
C GLU A 4 -1.01 -14.37 7.61
N TYR A 5 -1.42 -13.24 8.16
CA TYR A 5 -0.88 -11.93 7.78
C TYR A 5 0.64 -11.85 7.98
N ILE A 6 1.16 -12.38 9.08
CA ILE A 6 2.61 -12.45 9.34
C ILE A 6 3.30 -13.40 8.35
N GLU A 7 2.70 -14.58 8.08
CA GLU A 7 3.23 -15.52 7.11
C GLU A 7 3.22 -14.96 5.68
N ASP A 8 2.19 -14.22 5.28
CA ASP A 8 2.16 -13.51 4.00
C ASP A 8 3.28 -12.47 3.89
N GLN A 9 3.57 -11.76 4.97
CA GLN A 9 4.70 -10.83 4.99
C GLN A 9 6.04 -11.54 4.89
N LYS A 10 6.23 -12.65 5.62
CA LYS A 10 7.44 -13.47 5.52
C LYS A 10 7.62 -14.02 4.11
N ALA A 11 6.55 -14.52 3.50
CA ALA A 11 6.58 -15.03 2.13
C ALA A 11 6.97 -13.94 1.12
N PHE A 12 6.38 -12.75 1.24
CA PHE A 12 6.74 -11.58 0.42
C PHE A 12 8.22 -11.23 0.57
N LEU A 13 8.67 -11.01 1.80
CA LEU A 13 10.04 -10.62 2.13
C LEU A 13 11.06 -11.65 1.66
N THR A 14 10.77 -12.94 1.86
CA THR A 14 11.65 -14.03 1.45
C THR A 14 11.82 -14.08 -0.07
N ALA A 15 10.75 -13.80 -0.84
CA ALA A 15 10.75 -13.82 -2.30
C ALA A 15 11.41 -12.59 -2.96
N LEU A 16 11.72 -11.54 -2.20
CA LEU A 16 12.47 -10.39 -2.71
C LEU A 16 13.93 -10.76 -3.00
N SER A 17 14.52 -10.09 -3.99
CA SER A 17 15.95 -10.19 -4.24
C SER A 17 16.77 -9.64 -3.07
N PHE A 18 18.03 -10.10 -2.94
CA PHE A 18 18.91 -9.64 -1.88
C PHE A 18 19.10 -8.11 -1.90
N GLU A 19 19.33 -7.53 -3.08
CA GLU A 19 19.50 -6.08 -3.26
C GLU A 19 18.31 -5.28 -2.73
N ILE A 20 17.08 -5.76 -2.97
CA ILE A 20 15.86 -5.08 -2.51
C ILE A 20 15.71 -5.20 -1.00
N LYS A 21 16.03 -6.36 -0.42
CA LYS A 21 15.98 -6.59 1.03
C LYS A 21 16.89 -5.62 1.79
N GLU A 22 18.10 -5.40 1.31
CA GLU A 22 19.06 -4.45 1.89
C GLU A 22 18.55 -3.00 1.91
N MET A 23 17.71 -2.66 0.94
CA MET A 23 17.17 -1.30 0.80
C MET A 23 15.75 -1.15 1.40
N LEU A 24 15.16 -2.27 1.83
CA LEU A 24 13.80 -2.26 2.36
C LEU A 24 13.75 -1.67 3.75
N LYS A 25 12.81 -0.77 3.99
CA LYS A 25 12.46 -0.25 5.30
C LYS A 25 11.02 -0.62 5.64
N MET A 26 10.82 -1.34 6.71
CA MET A 26 9.49 -1.77 7.14
C MET A 26 8.90 -0.83 8.18
N ARG A 27 7.68 -0.35 7.91
CA ARG A 27 6.92 0.51 8.82
C ARG A 27 5.75 -0.24 9.39
N LEU A 28 5.92 -0.81 10.58
CA LEU A 28 4.86 -1.54 11.28
C LEU A 28 3.77 -0.58 11.79
N TYR A 29 2.63 -1.12 12.19
CA TYR A 29 1.61 -0.35 12.89
C TYR A 29 2.16 0.20 14.21
N HIS A 30 1.62 1.33 14.68
CA HIS A 30 2.17 2.04 15.84
C HIS A 30 2.01 1.29 17.17
N SER A 31 1.05 0.37 17.25
CA SER A 31 0.78 -0.46 18.42
C SER A 31 0.87 -1.93 18.04
N ASP A 32 1.67 -2.69 18.76
CA ASP A 32 1.88 -4.11 18.46
C ASP A 32 0.71 -5.00 18.93
N TYR A 33 -0.11 -4.56 19.88
CA TYR A 33 -1.22 -5.32 20.44
C TYR A 33 -0.81 -6.71 20.99
N GLU A 34 0.43 -6.85 21.48
CA GLU A 34 1.00 -8.11 22.01
C GLU A 34 1.18 -9.23 20.95
N TRP A 35 1.15 -8.90 19.67
CA TRP A 35 1.39 -9.87 18.59
C TRP A 35 2.87 -10.14 18.34
N ASN A 36 3.77 -9.29 18.86
CA ASN A 36 5.23 -9.37 18.68
C ASN A 36 5.62 -9.50 17.20
N VAL A 37 5.00 -8.65 16.35
CA VAL A 37 5.16 -8.75 14.90
C VAL A 37 6.62 -8.57 14.49
N MET A 38 7.32 -7.60 15.09
CA MET A 38 8.74 -7.35 14.81
C MET A 38 9.58 -8.59 15.11
N GLU A 39 9.46 -9.13 16.31
CA GLU A 39 10.23 -10.29 16.76
C GLU A 39 9.98 -11.51 15.86
N ARG A 40 8.72 -11.78 15.52
CA ARG A 40 8.34 -12.89 14.64
C ARG A 40 8.89 -12.76 13.22
N LEU A 41 8.99 -11.55 12.70
CA LEU A 41 9.61 -11.31 11.40
C LEU A 41 11.13 -11.47 11.47
N MET A 42 11.76 -10.99 12.54
CA MET A 42 13.21 -11.10 12.76
C MET A 42 13.68 -12.53 13.04
N GLU A 43 12.81 -13.43 13.51
CA GLU A 43 13.14 -14.86 13.67
C GLU A 43 13.59 -15.48 12.34
N ASP A 44 12.93 -15.12 11.22
CA ASP A 44 13.23 -15.67 9.90
C ASP A 44 14.09 -14.73 9.03
N ILE A 45 14.05 -13.43 9.31
CA ILE A 45 14.74 -12.40 8.53
C ILE A 45 15.42 -11.42 9.52
N PRO A 46 16.57 -11.79 10.10
CA PRO A 46 17.21 -11.02 11.20
C PRO A 46 17.66 -9.61 10.82
N ASP A 47 17.99 -9.39 9.53
CA ASP A 47 18.57 -8.13 9.04
C ASP A 47 17.52 -7.13 8.54
N LEU A 48 16.24 -7.30 8.91
CA LEU A 48 15.17 -6.36 8.53
C LEU A 48 15.38 -4.98 9.17
N HIS A 49 15.31 -3.95 8.35
CA HIS A 49 15.35 -2.57 8.79
C HIS A 49 13.94 -2.04 9.07
N PHE A 50 13.70 -1.63 10.31
CA PHE A 50 12.43 -1.05 10.72
C PHE A 50 12.48 0.47 10.78
N ASP A 51 11.41 1.10 10.32
CA ASP A 51 11.20 2.54 10.48
C ASP A 51 10.93 2.87 11.97
N ASN A 52 11.73 3.78 12.51
CA ASN A 52 11.58 4.25 13.90
C ASN A 52 10.42 5.25 14.10
N ARG A 53 9.68 5.58 13.03
CA ARG A 53 8.53 6.49 13.00
C ARG A 53 8.80 7.93 13.48
N LYS A 54 10.04 8.36 13.49
CA LYS A 54 10.39 9.75 13.81
C LYS A 54 9.95 10.73 12.71
N GLU A 55 9.93 10.24 11.48
CA GLU A 55 9.52 11.00 10.31
C GLU A 55 8.07 10.69 9.91
N SER A 56 7.42 11.64 9.24
CA SER A 56 6.10 11.39 8.64
C SER A 56 6.19 10.38 7.50
N LEU A 57 5.04 9.75 7.15
CA LEU A 57 4.98 8.86 5.99
C LEU A 57 5.42 9.60 4.71
N VAL A 58 4.96 10.82 4.50
CA VAL A 58 5.32 11.64 3.33
C VAL A 58 6.83 11.85 3.23
N THR A 59 7.48 12.12 4.36
CA THR A 59 8.94 12.27 4.41
C THR A 59 9.66 10.98 4.05
N GLU A 60 9.19 9.83 4.54
CA GLU A 60 9.78 8.54 4.20
C GLU A 60 9.53 8.17 2.73
N LEU A 61 8.34 8.40 2.20
CA LEU A 61 8.06 8.19 0.78
C LEU A 61 8.95 9.04 -0.11
N SER A 62 9.23 10.30 0.25
CA SER A 62 10.11 11.17 -0.55
C SER A 62 11.57 10.68 -0.65
N LYS A 63 11.98 9.76 0.23
CA LYS A 63 13.29 9.11 0.24
C LYS A 63 13.25 7.71 -0.40
N SER A 64 12.07 7.22 -0.77
CA SER A 64 11.83 5.88 -1.29
C SER A 64 11.57 5.89 -2.79
N ARG A 65 11.70 4.74 -3.44
CA ARG A 65 11.38 4.56 -4.87
C ARG A 65 10.00 3.95 -5.07
N LEU A 66 9.57 3.12 -4.13
CA LEU A 66 8.36 2.32 -4.21
C LEU A 66 7.76 2.16 -2.81
N CYS A 67 6.44 2.24 -2.72
CA CYS A 67 5.66 1.90 -1.55
C CYS A 67 5.05 0.51 -1.73
N VAL A 68 5.16 -0.34 -0.70
CA VAL A 68 4.44 -1.61 -0.67
C VAL A 68 3.53 -1.62 0.56
N SER A 69 2.23 -1.83 0.34
CA SER A 69 1.24 -1.95 1.40
C SER A 69 0.74 -3.38 1.51
N SER A 70 0.86 -3.98 2.68
CA SER A 70 0.48 -5.37 2.94
C SER A 70 -0.91 -5.52 3.59
N TYR A 71 -1.70 -4.45 3.64
CA TYR A 71 -3.08 -4.46 4.12
C TYR A 71 -3.82 -3.23 3.61
N ASN A 72 -5.16 -3.26 3.68
CA ASN A 72 -6.01 -2.12 3.32
C ASN A 72 -5.85 -0.97 4.34
N SER A 73 -5.14 0.08 3.97
CA SER A 73 -4.67 1.10 4.90
C SER A 73 -4.66 2.51 4.32
N THR A 74 -4.77 3.50 5.21
CA THR A 74 -4.61 4.92 4.84
C THR A 74 -3.28 5.22 4.15
N PRO A 75 -2.11 4.68 4.58
CA PRO A 75 -0.84 4.84 3.87
C PRO A 75 -0.87 4.48 2.39
N MET A 76 -1.58 3.42 2.00
CA MET A 76 -1.77 3.06 0.60
C MET A 76 -2.53 4.17 -0.16
N LEU A 77 -3.63 4.67 0.43
CA LEU A 77 -4.44 5.73 -0.18
C LEU A 77 -3.64 7.03 -0.32
N GLU A 78 -2.86 7.38 0.70
CA GLU A 78 -1.98 8.56 0.68
C GLU A 78 -0.93 8.45 -0.43
N ALA A 79 -0.23 7.33 -0.54
CA ALA A 79 0.78 7.10 -1.57
C ALA A 79 0.16 7.16 -2.98
N MET A 80 -0.97 6.48 -3.20
CA MET A 80 -1.67 6.47 -4.49
C MET A 80 -2.20 7.86 -4.86
N SER A 81 -2.76 8.62 -3.92
CA SER A 81 -3.26 9.98 -4.16
C SER A 81 -2.13 10.96 -4.48
N ALA A 82 -0.97 10.78 -3.87
CA ALA A 82 0.26 11.53 -4.17
C ALA A 82 0.92 11.12 -5.49
N ASN A 83 0.31 10.21 -6.25
CA ASN A 83 0.87 9.63 -7.47
C ASN A 83 2.26 8.99 -7.28
N PHE A 84 2.46 8.34 -6.13
CA PHE A 84 3.69 7.64 -5.79
C PHE A 84 3.60 6.17 -6.22
N PRO A 85 4.66 5.56 -6.82
CA PRO A 85 4.65 4.16 -7.20
C PRO A 85 4.27 3.26 -6.03
N THR A 86 3.19 2.50 -6.18
CA THR A 86 2.59 1.73 -5.08
C THR A 86 2.21 0.34 -5.55
N ILE A 87 2.62 -0.67 -4.79
CA ILE A 87 2.14 -2.04 -4.88
C ILE A 87 1.36 -2.34 -3.60
N ALA A 88 0.28 -3.08 -3.69
CA ALA A 88 -0.46 -3.55 -2.54
C ALA A 88 -0.74 -5.04 -2.66
N PHE A 89 -0.74 -5.74 -1.52
CA PHE A 89 -1.15 -7.13 -1.47
C PHE A 89 -1.80 -7.48 -0.13
N TRP A 90 -2.83 -8.28 -0.17
CA TRP A 90 -3.41 -8.99 0.97
C TRP A 90 -4.36 -10.08 0.48
N ASN A 91 -4.69 -11.02 1.36
CA ASN A 91 -5.70 -12.02 1.09
C ASN A 91 -7.11 -11.45 1.34
N TYR A 92 -7.99 -11.53 0.35
CA TYR A 92 -9.38 -11.10 0.47
C TYR A 92 -10.18 -11.86 1.52
N ASP A 93 -9.82 -13.11 1.79
CA ASP A 93 -10.51 -13.93 2.80
C ASP A 93 -10.38 -13.34 4.21
N HIS A 94 -9.38 -12.46 4.41
CA HIS A 94 -9.13 -11.78 5.70
C HIS A 94 -9.48 -10.29 5.69
N SER A 95 -9.85 -9.75 4.54
CA SER A 95 -10.17 -8.32 4.39
C SER A 95 -11.25 -8.17 3.34
N GLU A 96 -12.48 -8.53 3.72
CA GLU A 96 -13.64 -8.44 2.83
C GLU A 96 -13.82 -7.02 2.30
N LEU A 97 -13.98 -6.93 1.00
CA LEU A 97 -14.33 -5.69 0.33
C LEU A 97 -15.85 -5.58 0.23
N ASN A 98 -16.36 -4.38 0.39
CA ASN A 98 -17.73 -4.10 0.02
C ASN A 98 -17.93 -4.37 -1.49
N ASP A 99 -19.06 -4.96 -1.88
CA ASP A 99 -19.37 -5.31 -3.28
C ASP A 99 -19.16 -4.13 -4.24
N SER A 100 -19.48 -2.93 -3.80
CA SER A 100 -19.28 -1.70 -4.58
C SER A 100 -17.82 -1.34 -4.81
N ALA A 101 -16.88 -1.86 -4.01
CA ALA A 101 -15.46 -1.63 -4.14
C ALA A 101 -14.77 -2.64 -5.07
N ILE A 102 -15.32 -3.87 -5.17
CA ILE A 102 -14.74 -4.96 -5.94
C ILE A 102 -14.30 -4.53 -7.35
N PRO A 103 -15.13 -3.85 -8.18
CA PRO A 103 -14.73 -3.49 -9.53
C PRO A 103 -13.48 -2.60 -9.61
N TYR A 104 -13.25 -1.77 -8.61
CA TYR A 104 -12.09 -0.89 -8.54
C TYR A 104 -10.81 -1.68 -8.18
N PHE A 105 -10.92 -2.61 -7.25
CA PHE A 105 -9.79 -3.47 -6.88
C PHE A 105 -9.44 -4.46 -8.00
N GLU A 106 -10.44 -4.98 -8.74
CA GLU A 106 -10.19 -5.82 -9.93
C GLU A 106 -9.40 -5.07 -11.00
N GLU A 107 -9.69 -3.79 -11.21
CA GLU A 107 -8.86 -2.97 -12.12
C GLU A 107 -7.42 -2.83 -11.63
N LEU A 108 -7.20 -2.65 -10.32
CA LEU A 108 -5.86 -2.62 -9.75
C LEU A 108 -5.13 -3.96 -9.91
N VAL A 109 -5.85 -5.09 -9.77
CA VAL A 109 -5.30 -6.44 -10.04
C VAL A 109 -4.87 -6.56 -11.49
N ASN A 110 -5.73 -6.17 -12.43
CA ASN A 110 -5.49 -6.31 -13.86
C ASN A 110 -4.26 -5.55 -14.35
N VAL A 111 -3.91 -4.43 -13.70
CA VAL A 111 -2.72 -3.64 -14.03
C VAL A 111 -1.52 -3.91 -13.14
N GLY A 112 -1.63 -4.83 -12.16
CA GLY A 112 -0.53 -5.22 -11.30
C GLY A 112 -0.22 -4.25 -10.15
N ILE A 113 -1.14 -3.35 -9.80
CA ILE A 113 -1.02 -2.52 -8.58
C ILE A 113 -1.38 -3.32 -7.34
N PHE A 114 -2.45 -4.14 -7.41
CA PHE A 114 -2.92 -4.95 -6.31
C PHE A 114 -2.74 -6.44 -6.59
N HIS A 115 -2.31 -7.19 -5.59
CA HIS A 115 -2.06 -8.62 -5.66
C HIS A 115 -2.80 -9.35 -4.54
N ARG A 116 -3.39 -10.50 -4.86
CA ARG A 116 -4.14 -11.34 -3.90
C ARG A 116 -3.24 -12.28 -3.10
N ASN A 117 -1.96 -12.29 -3.40
CA ASN A 117 -0.98 -13.10 -2.67
C ASN A 117 0.40 -12.42 -2.67
N PRO A 118 1.23 -12.71 -1.64
CA PRO A 118 2.52 -12.06 -1.44
C PRO A 118 3.55 -12.39 -2.53
N LEU A 119 3.52 -13.59 -3.10
CA LEU A 119 4.52 -14.01 -4.08
C LEU A 119 4.38 -13.28 -5.41
N SER A 120 3.14 -13.03 -5.86
CA SER A 120 2.91 -12.24 -7.07
C SER A 120 3.29 -10.77 -6.89
N ALA A 121 3.09 -10.22 -5.68
CA ALA A 121 3.56 -8.88 -5.34
C ALA A 121 5.09 -8.80 -5.31
N ALA A 122 5.76 -9.76 -4.70
CA ALA A 122 7.22 -9.82 -4.68
C ALA A 122 7.81 -9.94 -6.10
N LYS A 123 7.16 -10.73 -6.96
CA LYS A 123 7.59 -10.87 -8.35
C LYS A 123 7.60 -9.53 -9.08
N ILE A 124 6.50 -8.79 -9.06
CA ILE A 124 6.44 -7.48 -9.73
C ILE A 124 7.40 -6.48 -9.12
N VAL A 125 7.57 -6.47 -7.79
CA VAL A 125 8.55 -5.61 -7.11
C VAL A 125 9.96 -5.91 -7.62
N ASN A 126 10.36 -7.17 -7.73
CA ASN A 126 11.67 -7.56 -8.27
C ASN A 126 11.86 -7.09 -9.73
N GLU A 127 10.78 -7.14 -10.54
CA GLU A 127 10.83 -6.75 -11.96
C GLU A 127 10.97 -5.23 -12.14
N ILE A 128 10.25 -4.44 -11.34
CA ILE A 128 10.17 -2.98 -11.54
C ILE A 128 11.14 -2.17 -10.66
N TYR A 129 11.82 -2.77 -9.70
CA TYR A 129 12.59 -2.07 -8.66
C TYR A 129 13.64 -1.11 -9.22
N GLN A 130 14.27 -1.41 -10.34
CA GLN A 130 15.29 -0.56 -10.92
C GLN A 130 14.73 0.77 -11.45
N ASP A 131 13.49 0.74 -12.00
CA ASP A 131 12.79 1.94 -12.47
C ASP A 131 11.27 1.79 -12.24
N PRO A 132 10.79 1.87 -10.99
CA PRO A 132 9.37 1.75 -10.69
C PRO A 132 8.56 2.90 -11.27
N MET A 133 9.19 4.05 -11.54
CA MET A 133 8.49 5.21 -12.09
C MET A 133 8.09 4.99 -13.56
N SER A 134 8.93 4.38 -14.37
CA SER A 134 8.60 4.03 -15.77
C SER A 134 7.40 3.07 -15.85
N TRP A 135 7.33 2.07 -14.95
CA TRP A 135 6.16 1.21 -14.83
C TRP A 135 4.92 1.99 -14.35
N TRP A 136 5.08 2.80 -13.29
CA TRP A 136 3.97 3.54 -12.67
C TRP A 136 3.30 4.53 -13.64
N LEU A 137 4.06 5.13 -14.54
CA LEU A 137 3.54 6.11 -15.50
C LEU A 137 2.93 5.49 -16.76
N LEU A 138 2.84 4.16 -16.88
CA LEU A 138 2.11 3.52 -17.97
C LEU A 138 0.64 3.97 -18.00
N PRO A 139 0.08 4.25 -19.18
CA PRO A 139 -1.27 4.82 -19.29
C PRO A 139 -2.36 3.99 -18.61
N GLU A 140 -2.28 2.66 -18.72
CA GLU A 140 -3.22 1.73 -18.09
C GLU A 140 -3.14 1.77 -16.56
N ILE A 141 -1.94 1.86 -15.99
CA ILE A 141 -1.71 1.97 -14.54
C ILE A 141 -2.27 3.31 -14.03
N GLN A 142 -1.93 4.41 -14.70
CA GLN A 142 -2.43 5.72 -14.31
C GLN A 142 -3.95 5.82 -14.42
N LYS A 143 -4.57 5.20 -15.43
CA LYS A 143 -6.03 5.16 -15.60
C LYS A 143 -6.69 4.45 -14.42
N ALA A 144 -6.21 3.26 -14.05
CA ALA A 144 -6.74 2.50 -12.92
C ALA A 144 -6.54 3.25 -11.59
N ARG A 145 -5.34 3.80 -11.36
CA ARG A 145 -5.03 4.61 -10.18
C ARG A 145 -5.97 5.82 -10.06
N ILE A 146 -6.13 6.60 -11.12
CA ILE A 146 -6.97 7.81 -11.11
C ILE A 146 -8.41 7.44 -10.77
N ARG A 147 -8.95 6.38 -11.40
CA ARG A 147 -10.31 5.93 -11.12
C ARG A 147 -10.47 5.47 -9.67
N PHE A 148 -9.52 4.69 -9.16
CA PHE A 148 -9.51 4.24 -7.77
C PHE A 148 -9.43 5.43 -6.79
N CYS A 149 -8.48 6.34 -7.01
CA CYS A 149 -8.30 7.50 -6.13
C CYS A 149 -9.51 8.44 -6.17
N HIS A 150 -10.16 8.61 -7.31
CA HIS A 150 -11.38 9.41 -7.41
C HIS A 150 -12.49 8.89 -6.48
N GLN A 151 -12.56 7.56 -6.28
CA GLN A 151 -13.57 6.94 -5.42
C GLN A 151 -13.16 6.90 -3.94
N PHE A 152 -11.89 6.55 -3.64
CA PHE A 152 -11.48 6.19 -2.28
C PHE A 152 -10.44 7.11 -1.65
N ALA A 153 -9.75 7.93 -2.45
CA ALA A 153 -8.65 8.79 -2.00
C ALA A 153 -8.67 10.15 -2.73
N ARG A 154 -9.87 10.70 -2.91
CA ARG A 154 -10.03 11.96 -3.63
C ARG A 154 -9.35 13.10 -2.89
N THR A 155 -8.49 13.81 -3.59
CA THR A 155 -7.88 15.06 -3.13
C THR A 155 -8.43 16.21 -3.97
N SER A 156 -8.61 17.38 -3.35
CA SER A 156 -9.07 18.60 -4.02
C SER A 156 -8.38 19.81 -3.40
N PRO A 157 -7.91 20.78 -4.19
CA PRO A 157 -7.38 22.03 -3.66
C PRO A 157 -8.47 22.86 -2.96
N THR A 158 -9.73 22.58 -3.24
CA THR A 158 -10.91 23.25 -2.69
C THR A 158 -11.66 22.40 -1.65
N TRP A 159 -10.99 21.37 -1.09
CA TRP A 159 -11.61 20.40 -0.19
C TRP A 159 -12.42 21.03 0.95
N LEU A 160 -11.95 22.14 1.52
CA LEU A 160 -12.62 22.80 2.65
C LEU A 160 -13.97 23.39 2.25
N SER A 161 -14.06 24.06 1.09
CA SER A 161 -15.34 24.59 0.57
C SER A 161 -16.27 23.44 0.16
N GLU A 162 -15.76 22.40 -0.50
CA GLU A 162 -16.55 21.23 -0.88
C GLU A 162 -17.15 20.52 0.34
N TRP A 163 -16.38 20.34 1.41
CA TRP A 163 -16.89 19.79 2.68
C TRP A 163 -17.93 20.68 3.32
N LYS A 164 -17.70 22.00 3.34
CA LYS A 164 -18.65 22.96 3.89
C LYS A 164 -19.99 22.92 3.15
N ASP A 165 -19.95 22.92 1.82
CA ASP A 165 -21.15 22.89 0.97
C ASP A 165 -21.93 21.57 1.17
N GLU A 166 -21.23 20.45 1.26
CA GLU A 166 -21.86 19.14 1.50
C GLU A 166 -22.48 19.06 2.91
N LEU A 167 -21.81 19.57 3.93
CA LEU A 167 -22.35 19.63 5.29
C LEU A 167 -23.61 20.50 5.35
N PHE A 168 -23.64 21.64 4.65
CA PHE A 168 -24.85 22.46 4.57
C PHE A 168 -25.98 21.75 3.82
N ARG A 169 -25.66 21.06 2.72
CA ARG A 169 -26.65 20.25 1.99
C ARG A 169 -27.28 19.17 2.88
N ILE A 170 -26.46 18.43 3.64
CA ILE A 170 -26.96 17.41 4.59
C ILE A 170 -27.77 18.02 5.73
N ALA A 171 -27.34 19.17 6.25
CA ALA A 171 -28.03 19.87 7.32
C ALA A 171 -29.33 20.55 6.88
N GLY A 172 -29.70 20.51 5.59
CA GLY A 172 -30.90 21.12 5.05
C GLY A 172 -30.88 22.65 5.05
N LYS A 173 -29.71 23.25 4.96
CA LYS A 173 -29.48 24.70 4.94
C LYS A 173 -28.98 25.17 3.60
#